data_bb039d2157b8b358743904053e164fce
#
_entry.id   bb039d2157b8b358743904053e164fce
#
_cell.length_a   1.000
_cell.length_b   1.000
_cell.length_c   1.000
_cell.angle_alpha   90.00
_cell.angle_beta   90.00
_cell.angle_gamma   90.00
#
_symmetry.space_group_name_H-M   'P 1'
#
loop_
_entity.id
_entity.type
_entity.pdbx_description
1 polymer ?
#
loop_
_entity_poly.entity_id
_entity_poly.type
_entity_poly.pdbx_seq_one_letter_code
_entity_poly.pdbx_strand_id
1 'polypeptide(L)'
;MVTKKFFFLFLFCCVSVLAFPQKKKKTSGNPILPGWYADPEAIVYGDEYWIYPTLSGLVTADGKDPDTGKKTRAVHQIYNVQTYMDAFSSKDLVHWTKHPKVLSIENIKWLEFALWAPSVISANGKYYLFFGANDIQNNDQYGGIGVAVADRPEGPFKDALGKPLIDKIVNGAQPIDQFVFRDDDGSYYMYYGGWHHCNMVKLSDDLLSIVPFDDGTLYKSVTPENYVEGPFMLKRNGKYYFMWSEGSWGGSDYSVAYAISDSPFGPFKRIGKILQQDDNVATGAGHHSVIQIPGKDEWYIVYHRRPLGDTNQNHRETCIDRMYFDKDGYILPVKITFEGVKPRRIK
;
A
#
# COMPACT_ATOMS: atom_id res chain seq x y z
N MET A 1 70.86 17.27 -36.19
CA MET A 1 69.45 16.83 -36.09
C MET A 1 69.26 16.27 -34.68
N VAL A 2 68.70 17.10 -33.78
CA VAL A 2 68.55 16.77 -32.36
C VAL A 2 67.08 16.54 -32.07
N THR A 3 66.70 15.33 -31.81
CA THR A 3 65.33 14.89 -31.45
C THR A 3 65.06 15.17 -29.99
N LYS A 4 64.17 16.12 -29.68
CA LYS A 4 63.64 16.38 -28.33
C LYS A 4 62.55 15.36 -28.00
N LYS A 5 62.80 14.53 -27.00
CA LYS A 5 61.75 13.67 -26.38
C LYS A 5 60.97 14.50 -25.37
N PHE A 6 59.66 14.69 -25.59
CA PHE A 6 58.71 15.22 -24.60
C PHE A 6 58.25 14.10 -23.66
N PHE A 7 58.51 14.27 -22.36
CA PHE A 7 57.97 13.41 -21.31
C PHE A 7 56.65 14.03 -20.81
N PHE A 8 55.54 13.36 -21.04
CA PHE A 8 54.24 13.74 -20.44
C PHE A 8 54.13 13.09 -19.07
N LEU A 9 54.14 13.93 -18.03
CA LEU A 9 53.91 13.52 -16.65
C LEU A 9 52.41 13.50 -16.40
N PHE A 10 51.77 12.33 -16.34
CA PHE A 10 50.39 12.19 -15.90
C PHE A 10 50.31 12.32 -14.37
N LEU A 11 49.77 13.44 -13.90
CA LEU A 11 49.49 13.66 -12.50
C LEU A 11 48.15 12.95 -12.17
N PHE A 12 48.23 11.80 -11.50
CA PHE A 12 47.04 11.10 -11.00
C PHE A 12 46.57 11.82 -9.73
N CYS A 13 45.50 12.63 -9.83
CA CYS A 13 44.86 13.26 -8.69
C CYS A 13 43.95 12.22 -8.02
N CYS A 14 44.45 11.55 -6.96
CA CYS A 14 43.60 10.71 -6.09
C CYS A 14 42.64 11.62 -5.30
N VAL A 15 41.39 11.72 -5.75
CA VAL A 15 40.33 12.30 -4.95
C VAL A 15 39.90 11.26 -3.92
N SER A 16 40.45 11.36 -2.71
CA SER A 16 39.94 10.60 -1.55
C SER A 16 38.56 11.13 -1.16
N VAL A 17 37.54 10.38 -1.51
CA VAL A 17 36.18 10.63 -1.01
C VAL A 17 36.17 10.29 0.49
N LEU A 18 36.22 11.32 1.32
CA LEU A 18 36.00 11.19 2.76
C LEU A 18 34.55 10.78 2.99
N ALA A 19 34.29 9.48 3.15
CA ALA A 19 33.03 8.96 3.61
C ALA A 19 32.85 9.36 5.09
N PHE A 20 32.08 10.41 5.34
CA PHE A 20 31.66 10.73 6.71
C PHE A 20 30.76 9.60 7.21
N PRO A 21 31.00 9.05 8.42
CA PRO A 21 30.12 8.03 8.97
C PRO A 21 28.73 8.64 9.17
N GLN A 22 27.75 8.15 8.41
CA GLN A 22 26.36 8.52 8.60
C GLN A 22 25.93 8.13 10.01
N LYS A 23 25.52 9.09 10.84
CA LYS A 23 24.99 8.79 12.18
C LYS A 23 23.82 7.81 12.02
N LYS A 24 23.93 6.63 12.62
CA LYS A 24 22.85 5.64 12.61
C LYS A 24 21.57 6.29 13.16
N LYS A 25 20.52 6.29 12.40
CA LYS A 25 19.20 6.73 12.87
C LYS A 25 18.79 5.87 14.07
N LYS A 26 18.32 6.50 15.14
CA LYS A 26 17.85 5.80 16.35
C LYS A 26 16.45 5.21 16.15
N THR A 27 15.64 5.83 15.28
CA THR A 27 14.27 5.45 14.93
C THR A 27 14.02 5.75 13.45
N SER A 28 12.92 5.24 12.90
CA SER A 28 12.53 5.50 11.50
C SER A 28 12.22 6.99 11.26
N GLY A 29 11.67 7.67 12.26
CA GLY A 29 10.90 8.88 12.06
C GLY A 29 9.56 8.56 11.36
N ASN A 30 8.64 9.48 11.40
CA ASN A 30 7.42 9.49 10.59
C ASN A 30 7.27 10.88 9.96
N PRO A 31 7.07 10.98 8.63
CA PRO A 31 6.87 9.88 7.66
C PRO A 31 8.14 9.07 7.37
N ILE A 32 7.96 7.79 6.98
CA ILE A 32 9.07 6.87 6.70
C ILE A 32 9.53 6.90 5.23
N LEU A 33 8.67 7.34 4.32
CA LEU A 33 8.96 7.46 2.90
C LEU A 33 9.11 8.93 2.49
N PRO A 34 10.05 9.27 1.58
CA PRO A 34 10.18 10.62 1.06
C PRO A 34 9.14 10.88 -0.03
N GLY A 35 8.23 11.81 0.21
CA GLY A 35 7.15 12.18 -0.73
C GLY A 35 5.76 11.83 -0.23
N TRP A 36 4.77 12.11 -1.08
CA TRP A 36 3.36 11.87 -0.75
C TRP A 36 2.94 10.49 -1.21
N TYR A 37 2.87 9.59 -0.29
CA TYR A 37 2.49 8.20 -0.52
C TYR A 37 1.37 7.81 0.42
N ALA A 38 0.29 7.28 -0.14
CA ALA A 38 -0.91 6.86 0.56
C ALA A 38 -1.13 5.34 0.46
N ASP A 39 -2.16 4.85 1.15
CA ASP A 39 -2.71 3.51 1.00
C ASP A 39 -1.63 2.41 1.00
N PRO A 40 -0.73 2.40 2.02
CA PRO A 40 0.45 1.55 1.98
C PRO A 40 0.11 0.08 2.25
N GLU A 41 0.43 -0.78 1.31
CA GLU A 41 0.47 -2.23 1.53
C GLU A 41 1.87 -2.64 1.97
N ALA A 42 1.99 -3.13 3.19
CA ALA A 42 3.25 -3.55 3.79
C ALA A 42 3.29 -5.07 3.99
N ILE A 43 4.36 -5.69 3.55
CA ILE A 43 4.53 -7.14 3.57
C ILE A 43 5.98 -7.54 3.83
N VAL A 44 6.20 -8.79 4.25
CA VAL A 44 7.54 -9.38 4.41
C VAL A 44 7.80 -10.39 3.31
N TYR A 45 8.93 -10.21 2.60
CA TYR A 45 9.45 -11.20 1.67
C TYR A 45 10.88 -11.59 2.07
N GLY A 46 11.08 -12.84 2.39
CA GLY A 46 12.38 -13.34 2.83
C GLY A 46 12.86 -12.67 4.13
N ASP A 47 13.92 -11.88 4.06
CA ASP A 47 14.49 -11.12 5.18
C ASP A 47 14.31 -9.60 5.04
N GLU A 48 13.40 -9.16 4.17
CA GLU A 48 13.12 -7.75 3.90
C GLU A 48 11.64 -7.41 4.10
N TYR A 49 11.42 -6.21 4.59
CA TYR A 49 10.12 -5.53 4.63
C TYR A 49 9.92 -4.78 3.32
N TRP A 50 8.74 -4.85 2.77
CA TRP A 50 8.36 -4.16 1.55
C TRP A 50 7.12 -3.30 1.80
N ILE A 51 7.07 -2.13 1.17
CA ILE A 51 5.90 -1.26 1.13
C ILE A 51 5.63 -0.88 -0.31
N TYR A 52 4.38 -1.06 -0.72
CA TYR A 52 3.86 -0.64 -2.01
C TYR A 52 2.75 0.37 -1.73
N PRO A 53 2.96 1.65 -1.99
CA PRO A 53 1.96 2.68 -1.75
C PRO A 53 1.35 3.22 -3.04
N THR A 54 0.21 3.90 -2.92
CA THR A 54 -0.29 4.81 -3.93
C THR A 54 0.59 6.06 -4.00
N LEU A 55 1.00 6.48 -5.19
CA LEU A 55 1.54 7.83 -5.39
C LEU A 55 0.40 8.83 -5.16
N SER A 56 0.40 9.49 -4.02
CA SER A 56 -0.67 10.44 -3.66
C SER A 56 -0.54 11.80 -4.35
N GLY A 57 0.59 12.01 -4.99
CA GLY A 57 0.83 13.11 -5.93
C GLY A 57 1.78 14.16 -5.38
N LEU A 58 2.78 14.47 -6.21
CA LEU A 58 3.43 15.76 -6.25
C LEU A 58 2.89 16.44 -7.49
N VAL A 59 1.84 17.21 -7.33
CA VAL A 59 1.43 18.10 -8.42
C VAL A 59 2.36 19.29 -8.34
N THR A 60 3.18 19.48 -9.37
CA THR A 60 3.80 20.79 -9.60
C THR A 60 2.69 21.83 -9.73
N ALA A 61 2.90 23.02 -9.20
CA ALA A 61 1.88 24.09 -9.18
C ALA A 61 1.26 24.43 -10.56
N ASP A 62 1.88 23.96 -11.66
CA ASP A 62 1.45 24.14 -13.03
C ASP A 62 0.73 22.91 -13.63
N GLY A 63 0.39 21.91 -12.84
CA GLY A 63 -0.40 20.75 -13.26
C GLY A 63 0.31 19.80 -14.19
N LYS A 64 1.64 19.65 -14.04
CA LYS A 64 2.45 18.72 -14.80
C LYS A 64 2.83 17.50 -13.98
N ASP A 65 3.01 16.40 -14.65
CA ASP A 65 3.64 15.21 -14.11
C ASP A 65 5.11 15.55 -13.74
N PRO A 66 5.53 15.31 -12.50
CA PRO A 66 6.86 15.71 -12.03
C PRO A 66 8.01 14.97 -12.73
N ASP A 67 7.77 13.77 -13.24
CA ASP A 67 8.80 12.95 -13.88
C ASP A 67 8.90 13.23 -15.39
N THR A 68 7.78 13.49 -16.05
CA THR A 68 7.75 13.68 -17.50
C THR A 68 7.63 15.14 -17.93
N GLY A 69 7.26 16.05 -17.02
CA GLY A 69 6.98 17.47 -17.30
C GLY A 69 5.79 17.71 -18.22
N LYS A 70 5.05 16.66 -18.58
CA LYS A 70 3.90 16.77 -19.48
C LYS A 70 2.66 17.23 -18.73
N LYS A 71 1.87 18.10 -19.34
CA LYS A 71 0.53 18.42 -18.83
C LYS A 71 -0.31 17.16 -18.84
N THR A 72 -0.92 16.86 -17.72
CA THR A 72 -1.83 15.74 -17.56
C THR A 72 -3.24 16.14 -17.98
N ARG A 73 -3.99 15.19 -18.48
CA ARG A 73 -5.37 15.37 -18.92
C ARG A 73 -6.28 15.34 -17.70
N ALA A 74 -7.11 16.33 -17.50
CA ALA A 74 -7.85 16.47 -16.26
C ALA A 74 -9.31 16.02 -16.37
N VAL A 75 -9.69 15.00 -15.59
CA VAL A 75 -11.00 15.02 -14.91
C VAL A 75 -10.81 15.49 -13.46
N HIS A 76 -9.84 14.95 -12.75
CA HIS A 76 -9.31 15.45 -11.47
C HIS A 76 -7.79 15.55 -11.64
N GLN A 77 -7.21 16.75 -11.50
CA GLN A 77 -5.79 16.98 -11.80
C GLN A 77 -4.85 16.02 -11.07
N ILE A 78 -5.20 15.59 -9.87
CA ILE A 78 -4.39 14.69 -9.07
C ILE A 78 -4.33 13.27 -9.64
N TYR A 79 -5.45 12.72 -10.09
CA TYR A 79 -5.53 11.34 -10.56
C TYR A 79 -4.75 11.13 -11.85
N ASN A 80 -4.60 12.17 -12.66
CA ASN A 80 -3.84 12.12 -13.90
C ASN A 80 -2.33 11.98 -13.72
N VAL A 81 -1.78 12.29 -12.54
CA VAL A 81 -0.35 12.10 -12.23
C VAL A 81 -0.09 10.74 -11.57
N GLN A 82 -1.14 10.02 -11.18
CA GLN A 82 -1.05 8.69 -10.58
C GLN A 82 -0.89 7.62 -11.66
N THR A 83 0.18 7.72 -12.42
CA THR A 83 0.44 6.90 -13.62
C THR A 83 1.43 5.77 -13.39
N TYR A 84 1.96 5.66 -12.18
CA TYR A 84 2.87 4.59 -11.78
C TYR A 84 2.80 4.35 -10.28
N MET A 85 3.34 3.22 -9.86
CA MET A 85 3.58 2.88 -8.46
C MET A 85 5.08 2.67 -8.24
N ASP A 86 5.57 3.16 -7.12
CA ASP A 86 6.88 2.83 -6.57
C ASP A 86 6.75 1.73 -5.52
N ALA A 87 7.86 1.05 -5.21
CA ALA A 87 7.96 0.20 -4.04
C ALA A 87 9.16 0.62 -3.18
N PHE A 88 9.14 0.20 -1.93
CA PHE A 88 10.21 0.47 -0.99
C PHE A 88 10.57 -0.80 -0.23
N SER A 89 11.86 -1.07 -0.05
CA SER A 89 12.32 -2.19 0.77
C SER A 89 13.20 -1.74 1.91
N SER A 90 13.18 -2.49 3.01
CA SER A 90 14.00 -2.25 4.19
C SER A 90 14.37 -3.56 4.89
N LYS A 91 15.60 -3.62 5.41
CA LYS A 91 16.03 -4.74 6.27
C LYS A 91 15.79 -4.48 7.75
N ASP A 92 15.34 -3.27 8.12
CA ASP A 92 15.29 -2.88 9.54
C ASP A 92 14.16 -1.90 9.90
N LEU A 93 13.19 -1.64 9.00
CA LEU A 93 12.07 -0.69 9.17
C LEU A 93 12.49 0.79 9.28
N VAL A 94 13.77 1.11 9.17
CA VAL A 94 14.31 2.46 9.37
C VAL A 94 14.96 3.01 8.11
N HIS A 95 15.70 2.16 7.42
CA HIS A 95 16.41 2.53 6.20
C HIS A 95 15.70 1.92 5.01
N TRP A 96 15.06 2.77 4.21
CA TRP A 96 14.27 2.36 3.06
C TRP A 96 14.98 2.64 1.75
N THR A 97 14.94 1.67 0.86
CA THR A 97 15.43 1.77 -0.51
C THR A 97 14.24 1.89 -1.45
N LYS A 98 14.20 2.95 -2.25
CA LYS A 98 13.16 3.15 -3.28
C LYS A 98 13.44 2.31 -4.51
N HIS A 99 12.42 1.62 -5.01
CA HIS A 99 12.36 0.94 -6.30
C HIS A 99 11.36 1.69 -7.18
N PRO A 100 11.83 2.52 -8.12
CA PRO A 100 10.94 3.40 -8.88
C PRO A 100 10.15 2.64 -9.93
N LYS A 101 8.89 3.04 -10.13
CA LYS A 101 8.03 2.61 -11.24
C LYS A 101 7.92 1.09 -11.37
N VAL A 102 7.71 0.39 -10.25
CA VAL A 102 7.53 -1.08 -10.26
C VAL A 102 6.33 -1.51 -11.10
N LEU A 103 5.30 -0.64 -11.22
CA LEU A 103 4.17 -0.76 -12.14
C LEU A 103 3.95 0.60 -12.84
N SER A 104 3.63 0.60 -14.14
CA SER A 104 3.34 1.81 -14.93
C SER A 104 2.16 1.56 -15.85
N ILE A 105 1.31 2.59 -16.04
CA ILE A 105 0.17 2.56 -16.98
C ILE A 105 0.62 2.33 -18.44
N GLU A 106 1.85 2.66 -18.79
CA GLU A 106 2.39 2.47 -20.14
C GLU A 106 2.31 1.00 -20.61
N ASN A 107 2.26 0.07 -19.67
CA ASN A 107 2.19 -1.37 -19.91
C ASN A 107 0.79 -1.97 -19.69
N ILE A 108 -0.23 -1.13 -19.43
CA ILE A 108 -1.60 -1.57 -19.13
C ILE A 108 -2.56 -0.95 -20.14
N LYS A 109 -3.00 -1.71 -21.13
CA LYS A 109 -3.74 -1.21 -22.29
C LYS A 109 -5.14 -0.67 -21.98
N TRP A 110 -5.78 -1.18 -20.94
CA TRP A 110 -7.14 -0.83 -20.54
C TRP A 110 -7.20 0.33 -19.55
N LEU A 111 -6.05 0.81 -19.08
CA LEU A 111 -5.93 1.82 -18.03
C LEU A 111 -5.47 3.14 -18.64
N GLU A 112 -6.12 4.24 -18.25
CA GLU A 112 -5.79 5.58 -18.69
C GLU A 112 -5.04 6.39 -17.61
N PHE A 113 -5.42 6.26 -16.34
CA PHE A 113 -4.83 6.97 -15.20
C PHE A 113 -5.30 6.37 -13.86
N ALA A 114 -4.81 6.94 -12.74
CA ALA A 114 -5.25 6.61 -11.38
C ALA A 114 -4.98 5.16 -10.98
N LEU A 115 -3.69 4.86 -10.73
CA LEU A 115 -3.26 3.64 -10.06
C LEU A 115 -3.35 3.84 -8.54
N TRP A 116 -4.19 3.03 -7.87
CA TRP A 116 -4.49 3.17 -6.44
C TRP A 116 -4.33 1.88 -5.65
N ALA A 117 -4.10 2.08 -4.32
CA ALA A 117 -4.25 1.10 -3.26
C ALA A 117 -3.79 -0.31 -3.67
N PRO A 118 -2.47 -0.52 -3.85
CA PRO A 118 -1.96 -1.83 -4.21
C PRO A 118 -2.17 -2.84 -3.09
N SER A 119 -2.39 -4.10 -3.47
CA SER A 119 -2.23 -5.25 -2.58
C SER A 119 -1.30 -6.26 -3.21
N VAL A 120 -0.36 -6.80 -2.44
CA VAL A 120 0.72 -7.62 -2.98
C VAL A 120 0.77 -8.96 -2.27
N ILE A 121 0.95 -10.03 -3.04
CA ILE A 121 1.12 -11.37 -2.49
C ILE A 121 2.11 -12.17 -3.32
N SER A 122 2.87 -13.07 -2.68
CA SER A 122 3.72 -14.04 -3.38
C SER A 122 3.02 -15.40 -3.43
N ALA A 123 2.95 -15.98 -4.63
CA ALA A 123 2.41 -17.30 -4.85
C ALA A 123 3.08 -17.93 -6.11
N ASN A 124 3.17 -19.26 -6.15
CA ASN A 124 3.63 -20.00 -7.33
C ASN A 124 5.01 -19.52 -7.87
N GLY A 125 5.89 -19.06 -6.96
CA GLY A 125 7.22 -18.54 -7.33
C GLY A 125 7.20 -17.17 -8.01
N LYS A 126 6.07 -16.45 -7.96
CA LYS A 126 5.88 -15.12 -8.52
C LYS A 126 5.31 -14.15 -7.49
N TYR A 127 5.31 -12.87 -7.86
CA TYR A 127 4.73 -11.78 -7.09
C TYR A 127 3.54 -11.21 -7.88
N TYR A 128 2.42 -11.05 -7.20
CA TYR A 128 1.17 -10.53 -7.76
C TYR A 128 0.88 -9.19 -7.09
N LEU A 129 0.64 -8.17 -7.90
CA LEU A 129 0.24 -6.84 -7.46
C LEU A 129 -1.16 -6.57 -8.01
N PHE A 130 -2.13 -6.49 -7.11
CA PHE A 130 -3.50 -6.05 -7.41
C PHE A 130 -3.57 -4.55 -7.22
N PHE A 131 -4.31 -3.86 -8.08
CA PHE A 131 -4.40 -2.40 -8.06
C PHE A 131 -5.78 -1.94 -8.49
N GLY A 132 -6.28 -0.87 -7.86
CA GLY A 132 -7.42 -0.10 -8.35
C GLY A 132 -6.99 0.80 -9.51
N ALA A 133 -7.86 1.02 -10.46
CA ALA A 133 -7.55 1.78 -11.65
C ALA A 133 -8.71 2.61 -12.17
N ASN A 134 -8.38 3.78 -12.70
CA ASN A 134 -9.29 4.81 -13.19
C ASN A 134 -10.22 5.37 -12.11
N ASP A 135 -10.73 6.57 -12.34
CA ASP A 135 -11.68 7.25 -11.46
C ASP A 135 -13.09 6.77 -11.79
N ILE A 136 -13.55 5.72 -11.11
CA ILE A 136 -14.83 5.07 -11.33
C ILE A 136 -15.91 5.80 -10.53
N GLN A 137 -16.84 6.47 -11.20
CA GLN A 137 -17.96 7.18 -10.58
C GLN A 137 -19.31 6.45 -10.76
N ASN A 138 -19.41 5.52 -11.71
CA ASN A 138 -20.60 4.72 -12.00
C ASN A 138 -20.22 3.46 -12.81
N ASN A 139 -21.22 2.60 -13.10
CA ASN A 139 -21.03 1.35 -13.84
C ASN A 139 -20.59 1.51 -15.30
N ASP A 140 -20.74 2.69 -15.87
CA ASP A 140 -20.45 2.94 -17.29
C ASP A 140 -18.97 3.34 -17.51
N GLN A 141 -18.22 3.57 -16.43
CA GLN A 141 -16.82 3.95 -16.50
C GLN A 141 -15.93 2.72 -16.64
N TYR A 142 -14.98 2.85 -17.56
CA TYR A 142 -14.00 1.80 -17.80
C TYR A 142 -12.86 1.89 -16.79
N GLY A 143 -12.83 0.95 -15.88
CA GLY A 143 -11.82 0.84 -14.83
C GLY A 143 -12.10 -0.36 -13.95
N GLY A 144 -11.52 -0.39 -12.75
CA GLY A 144 -11.73 -1.46 -11.80
C GLY A 144 -10.46 -1.98 -11.15
N ILE A 145 -10.49 -3.22 -10.70
CA ILE A 145 -9.35 -3.88 -10.07
C ILE A 145 -8.60 -4.70 -11.10
N GLY A 146 -7.31 -4.39 -11.30
CA GLY A 146 -6.40 -5.16 -12.13
C GLY A 146 -5.45 -6.04 -11.32
N VAL A 147 -4.74 -6.94 -12.01
CA VAL A 147 -3.66 -7.75 -11.46
C VAL A 147 -2.46 -7.74 -12.39
N ALA A 148 -1.28 -7.46 -11.83
CA ALA A 148 0.00 -7.50 -12.51
C ALA A 148 0.94 -8.50 -11.84
N VAL A 149 1.85 -9.10 -12.60
CA VAL A 149 2.73 -10.19 -12.15
C VAL A 149 4.18 -9.82 -12.43
N ALA A 150 5.07 -10.19 -11.50
CA ALA A 150 6.51 -10.07 -11.64
C ALA A 150 7.24 -11.32 -11.11
N ASP A 151 8.49 -11.48 -11.54
CA ASP A 151 9.37 -12.54 -11.04
C ASP A 151 10.13 -12.14 -9.76
N ARG A 152 10.10 -10.83 -9.41
CA ARG A 152 10.79 -10.27 -8.25
C ARG A 152 9.92 -9.19 -7.57
N PRO A 153 10.08 -8.96 -6.26
CA PRO A 153 9.26 -8.01 -5.53
C PRO A 153 9.45 -6.55 -6.01
N GLU A 154 10.64 -6.18 -6.52
CA GLU A 154 10.89 -4.88 -7.11
C GLU A 154 10.35 -4.73 -8.55
N GLY A 155 9.66 -5.73 -9.07
CA GLY A 155 9.11 -5.72 -10.42
C GLY A 155 10.16 -5.95 -11.53
N PRO A 156 9.95 -5.42 -12.77
CA PRO A 156 8.74 -4.71 -13.18
C PRO A 156 7.51 -5.61 -13.22
N PHE A 157 6.41 -5.13 -12.67
CA PHE A 157 5.12 -5.81 -12.77
C PHE A 157 4.49 -5.56 -14.14
N LYS A 158 3.87 -6.62 -14.72
CA LYS A 158 3.20 -6.58 -16.02
C LYS A 158 1.75 -6.99 -15.86
N ASP A 159 0.85 -6.28 -16.52
CA ASP A 159 -0.57 -6.64 -16.58
C ASP A 159 -0.73 -8.10 -17.01
N ALA A 160 -1.40 -8.88 -16.18
CA ALA A 160 -1.53 -10.32 -16.39
C ALA A 160 -2.71 -10.70 -17.29
N LEU A 161 -3.76 -9.84 -17.35
CA LEU A 161 -5.03 -10.19 -17.97
C LEU A 161 -5.33 -9.38 -19.25
N GLY A 162 -4.72 -8.20 -19.43
CA GLY A 162 -5.06 -7.26 -20.48
C GLY A 162 -6.46 -6.63 -20.33
N LYS A 163 -7.07 -6.80 -19.16
CA LYS A 163 -8.40 -6.28 -18.76
C LYS A 163 -8.50 -6.28 -17.22
N PRO A 164 -9.44 -5.56 -16.64
CA PRO A 164 -9.72 -5.66 -15.20
C PRO A 164 -10.12 -7.10 -14.81
N LEU A 165 -9.73 -7.51 -13.61
CA LEU A 165 -10.26 -8.71 -12.94
C LEU A 165 -11.68 -8.46 -12.43
N ILE A 166 -11.94 -7.25 -11.93
CA ILE A 166 -13.26 -6.75 -11.52
C ILE A 166 -13.48 -5.43 -12.24
N ASP A 167 -14.51 -5.36 -13.10
CA ASP A 167 -14.81 -4.26 -14.00
C ASP A 167 -16.18 -3.60 -13.74
N LYS A 168 -16.84 -3.94 -12.63
CA LYS A 168 -18.20 -3.48 -12.34
C LYS A 168 -18.44 -3.30 -10.85
N ILE A 169 -19.44 -2.48 -10.53
CA ILE A 169 -19.98 -2.33 -9.18
C ILE A 169 -20.87 -3.54 -8.88
N VAL A 170 -20.57 -4.24 -7.79
CA VAL A 170 -21.34 -5.37 -7.28
C VAL A 170 -21.72 -5.07 -5.84
N ASN A 171 -22.99 -5.33 -5.46
CA ASN A 171 -23.51 -5.06 -4.11
C ASN A 171 -23.24 -3.61 -3.62
N GLY A 172 -23.18 -2.64 -4.53
CA GLY A 172 -22.89 -1.24 -4.23
C GLY A 172 -21.40 -0.91 -4.01
N ALA A 173 -20.52 -1.88 -4.00
CA ALA A 173 -19.09 -1.65 -3.77
C ALA A 173 -18.39 -1.12 -5.01
N GLN A 174 -17.77 0.05 -4.90
CA GLN A 174 -16.83 0.54 -5.89
C GLN A 174 -15.65 -0.43 -5.99
N PRO A 175 -15.21 -0.84 -7.20
CA PRO A 175 -14.11 -1.80 -7.35
C PRO A 175 -12.73 -1.13 -7.15
N ILE A 176 -12.43 -0.83 -5.90
CA ILE A 176 -11.15 -0.24 -5.43
C ILE A 176 -10.71 -0.89 -4.11
N ASP A 177 -9.54 -0.54 -3.64
CA ASP A 177 -9.01 -0.84 -2.30
C ASP A 177 -9.06 -2.33 -1.97
N GLN A 178 -8.59 -3.14 -2.89
CA GLN A 178 -8.54 -4.57 -2.71
C GLN A 178 -7.40 -5.00 -1.78
N PHE A 179 -7.68 -5.98 -0.94
CA PHE A 179 -6.71 -6.69 -0.12
C PHE A 179 -6.82 -8.19 -0.36
N VAL A 180 -5.70 -8.84 -0.68
CA VAL A 180 -5.65 -10.29 -0.92
C VAL A 180 -5.10 -11.00 0.29
N PHE A 181 -5.91 -11.90 0.84
CA PHE A 181 -5.61 -12.71 2.01
C PHE A 181 -5.47 -14.18 1.62
N ARG A 182 -4.38 -14.81 2.07
CA ARG A 182 -4.22 -16.27 2.00
C ARG A 182 -4.53 -16.88 3.35
N ASP A 183 -5.52 -17.78 3.39
CA ASP A 183 -5.86 -18.50 4.60
C ASP A 183 -4.96 -19.73 4.81
N ASP A 184 -5.02 -20.33 6.01
CA ASP A 184 -4.18 -21.50 6.39
C ASP A 184 -4.49 -22.74 5.57
N ASP A 185 -5.72 -22.87 5.02
CA ASP A 185 -6.12 -23.95 4.11
C ASP A 185 -5.56 -23.80 2.69
N GLY A 186 -4.87 -22.69 2.43
CA GLY A 186 -4.30 -22.36 1.13
C GLY A 186 -5.23 -21.58 0.22
N SER A 187 -6.49 -21.37 0.58
CA SER A 187 -7.46 -20.57 -0.17
C SER A 187 -7.04 -19.09 -0.23
N TYR A 188 -7.30 -18.44 -1.36
CA TYR A 188 -7.09 -17.02 -1.54
C TYR A 188 -8.42 -16.29 -1.58
N TYR A 189 -8.55 -15.25 -0.77
CA TYR A 189 -9.69 -14.38 -0.72
C TYR A 189 -9.27 -12.95 -1.00
N MET A 190 -10.09 -12.20 -1.73
CA MET A 190 -9.91 -10.77 -1.91
C MET A 190 -11.10 -10.04 -1.31
N TYR A 191 -10.81 -9.13 -0.38
CA TYR A 191 -11.77 -8.16 0.14
C TYR A 191 -11.56 -6.86 -0.62
N TYR A 192 -12.64 -6.18 -1.02
CA TYR A 192 -12.52 -4.93 -1.75
C TYR A 192 -13.78 -4.08 -1.62
N GLY A 193 -13.62 -2.80 -1.81
CA GLY A 193 -14.73 -1.91 -2.02
C GLY A 193 -14.57 -0.52 -1.41
N GLY A 194 -15.11 0.46 -2.12
CA GLY A 194 -15.38 1.80 -1.63
C GLY A 194 -16.88 2.03 -1.48
N TRP A 195 -17.27 3.32 -1.31
CA TRP A 195 -18.65 3.78 -1.19
C TRP A 195 -19.47 3.08 -0.10
N HIS A 196 -18.84 2.82 1.04
CA HIS A 196 -19.47 2.19 2.21
C HIS A 196 -19.89 0.73 2.01
N HIS A 197 -19.37 0.04 1.00
CA HIS A 197 -19.68 -1.36 0.72
C HIS A 197 -18.40 -2.18 0.57
N CYS A 198 -18.39 -3.36 1.17
CA CYS A 198 -17.28 -4.32 1.09
C CYS A 198 -17.77 -5.65 0.53
N ASN A 199 -17.10 -6.12 -0.51
CA ASN A 199 -17.27 -7.47 -1.04
C ASN A 199 -16.07 -8.35 -0.66
N MET A 200 -16.34 -9.65 -0.61
CA MET A 200 -15.35 -10.71 -0.59
C MET A 200 -15.55 -11.60 -1.83
N VAL A 201 -14.46 -11.97 -2.49
CA VAL A 201 -14.42 -12.95 -3.57
C VAL A 201 -13.38 -14.02 -3.27
N LYS A 202 -13.55 -15.22 -3.81
CA LYS A 202 -12.55 -16.28 -3.79
C LYS A 202 -11.76 -16.22 -5.09
N LEU A 203 -10.43 -16.23 -5.00
CA LEU A 203 -9.56 -16.28 -6.15
C LEU A 203 -9.17 -17.72 -6.49
N SER A 204 -8.90 -17.97 -7.76
CA SER A 204 -8.26 -19.21 -8.23
C SER A 204 -6.84 -19.36 -7.68
N ASP A 205 -6.28 -20.56 -7.71
CA ASP A 205 -4.93 -20.85 -7.24
C ASP A 205 -3.83 -20.09 -7.99
N ASP A 206 -4.10 -19.71 -9.25
CA ASP A 206 -3.21 -18.87 -10.06
C ASP A 206 -3.42 -17.36 -9.83
N LEU A 207 -4.41 -16.97 -8.99
CA LEU A 207 -4.76 -15.59 -8.64
C LEU A 207 -5.28 -14.72 -9.80
N LEU A 208 -5.59 -15.33 -10.94
CA LEU A 208 -5.96 -14.59 -12.17
C LEU A 208 -7.46 -14.65 -12.51
N SER A 209 -8.26 -15.31 -11.68
CA SER A 209 -9.72 -15.37 -11.84
C SER A 209 -10.45 -15.44 -10.51
N ILE A 210 -11.73 -15.06 -10.54
CA ILE A 210 -12.66 -15.26 -9.44
C ILE A 210 -13.32 -16.62 -9.64
N VAL A 211 -13.36 -17.43 -8.59
CA VAL A 211 -14.03 -18.74 -8.59
C VAL A 211 -15.19 -18.74 -7.60
N PRO A 212 -16.22 -19.55 -7.81
CA PRO A 212 -17.37 -19.58 -6.91
C PRO A 212 -16.99 -20.12 -5.53
N PHE A 213 -17.67 -19.61 -4.52
CA PHE A 213 -17.74 -20.24 -3.19
C PHE A 213 -18.53 -21.55 -3.27
N ASP A 214 -18.50 -22.36 -2.21
CA ASP A 214 -19.19 -23.66 -2.15
C ASP A 214 -20.71 -23.56 -2.34
N ASP A 215 -21.30 -22.40 -2.05
CA ASP A 215 -22.71 -22.09 -2.28
C ASP A 215 -23.00 -21.61 -3.72
N GLY A 216 -22.02 -21.60 -4.60
CA GLY A 216 -22.12 -21.17 -6.00
C GLY A 216 -22.06 -19.67 -6.22
N THR A 217 -22.01 -18.84 -5.16
CA THR A 217 -21.91 -17.38 -5.31
C THR A 217 -20.48 -16.96 -5.68
N LEU A 218 -20.34 -15.87 -6.45
CA LEU A 218 -19.02 -15.29 -6.79
C LEU A 218 -18.66 -14.12 -5.87
N TYR A 219 -19.64 -13.45 -5.31
CA TYR A 219 -19.45 -12.27 -4.47
C TYR A 219 -20.25 -12.40 -3.19
N LYS A 220 -19.62 -12.14 -2.05
CA LYS A 220 -20.29 -12.07 -0.75
C LYS A 220 -20.15 -10.64 -0.21
N SER A 221 -21.27 -10.00 0.13
CA SER A 221 -21.21 -8.76 0.88
C SER A 221 -20.78 -9.06 2.33
N VAL A 222 -19.72 -8.41 2.78
CA VAL A 222 -19.15 -8.58 4.13
C VAL A 222 -19.01 -7.24 4.84
N THR A 223 -19.76 -6.24 4.44
CA THR A 223 -19.71 -4.87 4.90
C THR A 223 -19.98 -4.76 6.40
N PRO A 224 -19.01 -4.36 7.24
CA PRO A 224 -19.26 -4.08 8.64
C PRO A 224 -19.87 -2.69 8.86
N GLU A 225 -20.29 -2.42 10.09
CA GLU A 225 -20.80 -1.11 10.49
C GLU A 225 -19.75 0.00 10.29
N ASN A 226 -20.19 1.13 9.76
CA ASN A 226 -19.37 2.33 9.45
C ASN A 226 -18.21 2.11 8.45
N TYR A 227 -18.22 1.00 7.73
CA TYR A 227 -17.25 0.76 6.66
C TYR A 227 -17.32 1.86 5.59
N VAL A 228 -16.15 2.33 5.17
CA VAL A 228 -16.04 3.24 4.03
C VAL A 228 -15.23 2.59 2.90
N GLU A 229 -14.00 2.13 3.21
CA GLU A 229 -13.06 1.56 2.24
C GLU A 229 -11.86 0.91 2.96
N GLY A 230 -10.82 0.49 2.20
CA GLY A 230 -9.54 0.04 2.72
C GLY A 230 -9.62 -1.19 3.63
N PRO A 231 -10.23 -2.31 3.18
CA PRO A 231 -10.32 -3.52 3.97
C PRO A 231 -8.93 -4.17 4.12
N PHE A 232 -8.67 -4.73 5.29
CA PHE A 232 -7.48 -5.50 5.59
C PHE A 232 -7.83 -6.68 6.50
N MET A 233 -7.20 -7.83 6.31
CA MET A 233 -7.42 -9.02 7.10
C MET A 233 -6.09 -9.54 7.65
N LEU A 234 -6.04 -9.85 8.94
CA LEU A 234 -4.97 -10.63 9.53
C LEU A 234 -5.54 -11.80 10.34
N LYS A 235 -4.74 -12.83 10.52
CA LYS A 235 -5.09 -13.98 11.38
C LYS A 235 -4.10 -14.06 12.55
N ARG A 236 -4.62 -14.17 13.76
CA ARG A 236 -3.83 -14.31 14.97
C ARG A 236 -4.52 -15.28 15.93
N ASN A 237 -3.79 -16.30 16.38
CA ASN A 237 -4.31 -17.31 17.32
C ASN A 237 -5.64 -17.96 16.87
N GLY A 238 -5.77 -18.24 15.55
CA GLY A 238 -6.95 -18.85 14.97
C GLY A 238 -8.16 -17.92 14.80
N LYS A 239 -8.03 -16.63 15.15
CA LYS A 239 -9.08 -15.62 14.96
C LYS A 239 -8.72 -14.71 13.77
N TYR A 240 -9.76 -14.25 13.07
CA TYR A 240 -9.68 -13.33 11.95
C TYR A 240 -9.96 -11.92 12.44
N TYR A 241 -9.02 -11.00 12.20
CA TYR A 241 -9.14 -9.59 12.52
C TYR A 241 -9.38 -8.85 11.22
N PHE A 242 -10.62 -8.48 10.99
CA PHE A 242 -10.99 -7.68 9.83
C PHE A 242 -10.93 -6.20 10.21
N MET A 243 -10.17 -5.43 9.45
CA MET A 243 -9.89 -4.03 9.70
C MET A 243 -10.31 -3.22 8.47
N TRP A 244 -10.75 -1.97 8.67
CA TRP A 244 -11.22 -1.10 7.57
C TRP A 244 -11.12 0.37 7.93
N SER A 245 -11.18 1.25 6.92
CA SER A 245 -11.24 2.69 7.12
C SER A 245 -12.68 3.17 7.33
N GLU A 246 -12.83 4.12 8.27
CA GLU A 246 -14.03 4.88 8.56
C GLU A 246 -13.78 6.38 8.35
N GLY A 247 -14.86 7.15 8.17
CA GLY A 247 -14.78 8.60 7.94
C GLY A 247 -14.46 8.97 6.49
N SER A 248 -14.18 10.23 6.24
CA SER A 248 -13.84 10.71 4.90
C SER A 248 -12.33 10.66 4.65
N TRP A 249 -11.88 10.05 3.57
CA TRP A 249 -10.45 9.97 3.23
C TRP A 249 -9.75 11.35 3.18
N GLY A 250 -10.50 12.39 2.85
CA GLY A 250 -10.05 13.78 2.88
C GLY A 250 -10.32 14.50 4.21
N GLY A 251 -11.00 13.86 5.15
CA GLY A 251 -11.41 14.42 6.45
C GLY A 251 -10.41 14.18 7.57
N SER A 252 -10.58 14.88 8.68
CA SER A 252 -9.85 14.64 9.93
C SER A 252 -10.35 13.39 10.66
N ASP A 253 -11.58 12.96 10.36
CA ASP A 253 -12.28 11.81 10.93
C ASP A 253 -11.86 10.47 10.31
N TYR A 254 -11.03 10.50 9.25
CA TYR A 254 -10.48 9.28 8.65
C TYR A 254 -9.70 8.49 9.69
N SER A 255 -10.02 7.20 9.81
CA SER A 255 -9.58 6.37 10.93
C SER A 255 -9.67 4.90 10.56
N VAL A 256 -9.12 4.01 11.39
CA VAL A 256 -9.22 2.55 11.21
C VAL A 256 -10.01 1.95 12.37
N ALA A 257 -11.02 1.14 12.03
CA ALA A 257 -11.76 0.31 12.96
C ALA A 257 -11.53 -1.18 12.66
N TYR A 258 -12.03 -2.06 13.54
CA TYR A 258 -11.86 -3.50 13.37
C TYR A 258 -12.97 -4.33 13.99
N ALA A 259 -13.00 -5.60 13.60
CA ALA A 259 -13.80 -6.69 14.15
C ALA A 259 -12.95 -7.94 14.35
N ILE A 260 -13.40 -8.85 15.20
CA ILE A 260 -12.83 -10.19 15.38
C ILE A 260 -13.90 -11.21 15.01
N SER A 261 -13.53 -12.25 14.24
CA SER A 261 -14.42 -13.34 13.84
C SER A 261 -13.70 -14.68 13.93
N ASP A 262 -14.49 -15.76 14.00
CA ASP A 262 -14.01 -17.14 13.90
C ASP A 262 -13.86 -17.60 12.44
N SER A 263 -14.30 -16.80 11.49
CA SER A 263 -14.37 -17.14 10.08
C SER A 263 -13.89 -15.97 9.20
N PRO A 264 -13.23 -16.22 8.06
CA PRO A 264 -12.89 -15.18 7.09
C PRO A 264 -14.13 -14.55 6.44
N PHE A 265 -15.29 -15.19 6.58
CA PHE A 265 -16.59 -14.71 6.06
C PHE A 265 -17.34 -13.81 7.05
N GLY A 266 -16.81 -13.60 8.24
CA GLY A 266 -17.51 -12.93 9.34
C GLY A 266 -18.44 -13.87 10.13
N PRO A 267 -19.48 -13.35 10.83
CA PRO A 267 -19.88 -11.93 10.82
C PRO A 267 -18.82 -11.01 11.45
N PHE A 268 -18.70 -9.81 10.89
CA PHE A 268 -17.76 -8.78 11.36
C PHE A 268 -18.49 -7.72 12.18
N LYS A 269 -18.66 -8.00 13.48
CA LYS A 269 -19.26 -7.04 14.40
C LYS A 269 -18.20 -6.04 14.85
N ARG A 270 -18.39 -4.77 14.54
CA ARG A 270 -17.49 -3.67 14.88
C ARG A 270 -17.20 -3.64 16.39
N ILE A 271 -15.92 -3.57 16.75
CA ILE A 271 -15.44 -3.45 18.13
C ILE A 271 -15.13 -1.98 18.45
N GLY A 272 -14.32 -1.31 17.64
CA GLY A 272 -13.94 0.07 17.85
C GLY A 272 -12.84 0.55 16.93
N LYS A 273 -12.46 1.82 17.07
CA LYS A 273 -11.33 2.42 16.37
C LYS A 273 -10.02 2.05 17.04
N ILE A 274 -9.01 1.76 16.22
CA ILE A 274 -7.65 1.46 16.66
C ILE A 274 -6.63 2.49 16.19
N LEU A 275 -6.92 3.19 15.09
CA LEU A 275 -6.08 4.25 14.55
C LEU A 275 -6.95 5.46 14.24
N GLN A 276 -6.52 6.62 14.67
CA GLN A 276 -7.20 7.90 14.42
C GLN A 276 -6.21 9.06 14.55
N GLN A 277 -6.66 10.26 14.21
CA GLN A 277 -5.88 11.48 14.40
C GLN A 277 -5.43 11.68 15.86
N ASP A 278 -4.37 12.45 16.01
CA ASP A 278 -3.92 13.06 17.26
C ASP A 278 -3.67 14.54 17.02
N ASP A 279 -4.37 15.41 17.75
CA ASP A 279 -4.35 16.85 17.52
C ASP A 279 -2.96 17.50 17.73
N ASN A 280 -2.00 16.77 18.30
CA ASN A 280 -0.62 17.20 18.47
C ASN A 280 0.36 16.58 17.46
N VAL A 281 -0.09 15.61 16.65
CA VAL A 281 0.80 14.85 15.77
C VAL A 281 0.38 14.92 14.32
N ALA A 282 -0.84 14.50 14.00
CA ALA A 282 -1.31 14.43 12.61
C ALA A 282 -2.82 14.23 12.54
N THR A 283 -3.38 14.49 11.36
CA THR A 283 -4.80 14.31 11.05
C THR A 283 -5.01 13.25 9.97
N GLY A 284 -6.25 12.76 9.83
CA GLY A 284 -6.66 11.87 8.73
C GLY A 284 -5.83 10.59 8.64
N ALA A 285 -5.59 9.93 9.78
CA ALA A 285 -4.83 8.68 9.85
C ALA A 285 -5.72 7.49 9.51
N GLY A 286 -5.46 6.83 8.38
CA GLY A 286 -6.27 5.70 7.91
C GLY A 286 -5.59 4.91 6.79
N HIS A 287 -6.34 4.09 6.12
CA HIS A 287 -5.95 3.14 5.07
C HIS A 287 -4.56 2.52 5.33
N HIS A 288 -4.56 1.33 5.87
CA HIS A 288 -3.41 0.75 6.55
C HIS A 288 -3.16 -0.68 6.07
N SER A 289 -2.00 -1.15 6.44
CA SER A 289 -1.65 -2.57 6.46
C SER A 289 -0.91 -2.91 7.75
N VAL A 290 -0.68 -4.19 8.02
CA VAL A 290 -0.03 -4.65 9.24
C VAL A 290 1.11 -5.60 8.92
N ILE A 291 2.26 -5.38 9.55
CA ILE A 291 3.42 -6.28 9.50
C ILE A 291 3.48 -7.09 10.80
N GLN A 292 3.52 -8.41 10.68
CA GLN A 292 3.97 -9.29 11.74
C GLN A 292 5.45 -9.64 11.54
N ILE A 293 6.24 -9.60 12.59
CA ILE A 293 7.60 -10.15 12.54
C ILE A 293 7.49 -11.69 12.46
N PRO A 294 8.07 -12.33 11.45
CA PRO A 294 7.97 -13.78 11.28
C PRO A 294 8.37 -14.55 12.53
N GLY A 295 7.47 -15.45 12.97
CA GLY A 295 7.66 -16.29 14.15
C GLY A 295 7.58 -15.56 15.49
N LYS A 296 7.11 -14.31 15.55
CA LYS A 296 6.96 -13.52 16.77
C LYS A 296 5.59 -12.87 16.86
N ASP A 297 5.07 -12.72 18.05
CA ASP A 297 3.88 -11.91 18.34
C ASP A 297 4.30 -10.43 18.48
N GLU A 298 4.86 -9.90 17.42
CA GLU A 298 5.38 -8.53 17.34
C GLU A 298 4.86 -7.88 16.07
N TRP A 299 4.09 -6.77 16.22
CA TRP A 299 3.26 -6.20 15.18
C TRP A 299 3.53 -4.72 14.98
N TYR A 300 3.42 -4.28 13.73
CA TYR A 300 3.54 -2.89 13.29
C TYR A 300 2.40 -2.56 12.36
N ILE A 301 1.82 -1.37 12.52
CA ILE A 301 0.83 -0.82 11.59
C ILE A 301 1.53 0.20 10.68
N VAL A 302 1.32 0.05 9.37
CA VAL A 302 1.78 0.98 8.34
C VAL A 302 0.54 1.64 7.77
N TYR A 303 0.51 2.96 7.72
CA TYR A 303 -0.70 3.71 7.41
C TYR A 303 -0.33 5.05 6.78
N HIS A 304 -1.28 5.75 6.18
CA HIS A 304 -1.04 7.13 5.81
C HIS A 304 -1.70 8.11 6.80
N ARG A 305 -1.16 9.31 6.87
CA ARG A 305 -1.71 10.46 7.60
C ARG A 305 -1.38 11.76 6.89
N ARG A 306 -1.98 12.87 7.34
CA ARG A 306 -1.65 14.21 6.86
C ARG A 306 -1.05 15.06 7.98
N PRO A 307 -0.11 16.00 7.66
CA PRO A 307 0.38 16.97 8.62
C PRO A 307 -0.75 17.83 9.20
N LEU A 308 -0.63 18.23 10.46
CA LEU A 308 -1.58 19.16 11.09
C LEU A 308 -1.63 20.49 10.33
N GLY A 309 -2.86 20.99 10.12
CA GLY A 309 -3.11 22.26 9.44
C GLY A 309 -3.00 22.21 7.91
N ASP A 310 -2.60 21.09 7.32
CA ASP A 310 -2.63 20.93 5.86
C ASP A 310 -4.04 20.58 5.40
N THR A 311 -4.57 21.38 4.48
CA THR A 311 -5.90 21.21 3.90
C THR A 311 -5.89 20.46 2.56
N ASN A 312 -4.71 20.14 2.01
CA ASN A 312 -4.60 19.35 0.81
C ASN A 312 -4.87 17.88 1.09
N GLN A 313 -6.01 17.37 0.63
CA GLN A 313 -6.44 15.97 0.85
C GLN A 313 -5.41 14.95 0.33
N ASN A 314 -4.62 15.31 -0.68
CA ASN A 314 -3.63 14.44 -1.28
C ASN A 314 -2.25 14.52 -0.60
N HIS A 315 -2.04 15.41 0.35
CA HIS A 315 -0.84 15.41 1.17
C HIS A 315 -0.91 14.28 2.20
N ARG A 316 -0.80 13.06 1.71
CA ARG A 316 -0.81 11.83 2.51
C ARG A 316 0.62 11.28 2.59
N GLU A 317 1.06 11.00 3.80
CA GLU A 317 2.42 10.57 4.12
C GLU A 317 2.39 9.21 4.78
N THR A 318 3.19 8.26 4.27
CA THR A 318 3.29 6.91 4.85
C THR A 318 4.06 6.91 6.14
N CYS A 319 3.46 6.35 7.18
CA CYS A 319 3.97 6.25 8.54
C CYS A 319 3.94 4.82 9.07
N ILE A 320 4.71 4.57 10.13
CA ILE A 320 4.74 3.28 10.83
C ILE A 320 4.79 3.49 12.34
N ASP A 321 3.96 2.74 13.07
CA ASP A 321 3.99 2.69 14.53
C ASP A 321 3.78 1.26 15.04
N ARG A 322 4.03 1.04 16.33
CA ARG A 322 3.80 -0.26 16.98
C ARG A 322 2.30 -0.51 17.15
N MET A 323 1.88 -1.74 16.86
CA MET A 323 0.55 -2.24 17.19
C MET A 323 0.65 -3.31 18.28
N TYR A 324 -0.25 -3.25 19.24
CA TYR A 324 -0.25 -4.14 20.40
C TYR A 324 -1.61 -4.77 20.58
N PHE A 325 -1.61 -5.97 21.19
CA PHE A 325 -2.80 -6.69 21.62
C PHE A 325 -2.80 -6.73 23.14
N ASP A 326 -3.99 -6.70 23.73
CA ASP A 326 -4.15 -6.99 25.15
C ASP A 326 -4.14 -8.50 25.42
N LYS A 327 -4.29 -8.87 26.71
CA LYS A 327 -4.30 -10.28 27.16
C LYS A 327 -5.50 -11.08 26.62
N ASP A 328 -6.58 -10.43 26.24
CA ASP A 328 -7.81 -11.01 25.73
C ASP A 328 -7.84 -11.05 24.20
N GLY A 329 -6.79 -10.50 23.54
CA GLY A 329 -6.61 -10.50 22.10
C GLY A 329 -7.20 -9.29 21.39
N TYR A 330 -7.69 -8.27 22.10
CA TYR A 330 -8.13 -7.03 21.47
C TYR A 330 -6.96 -6.17 21.06
N ILE A 331 -7.09 -5.48 19.90
CA ILE A 331 -6.08 -4.52 19.46
C ILE A 331 -6.20 -3.27 20.32
N LEU A 332 -5.09 -2.87 20.94
CA LEU A 332 -5.01 -1.63 21.70
C LEU A 332 -4.97 -0.42 20.75
N PRO A 333 -5.55 0.74 21.13
CA PRO A 333 -5.43 1.96 20.35
C PRO A 333 -3.97 2.28 20.00
N VAL A 334 -3.70 2.49 18.74
CA VAL A 334 -2.38 2.83 18.23
C VAL A 334 -2.05 4.28 18.60
N LYS A 335 -0.91 4.46 19.21
CA LYS A 335 -0.35 5.80 19.43
C LYS A 335 0.42 6.20 18.18
N ILE A 336 -0.08 7.15 17.41
CA ILE A 336 0.66 7.74 16.31
C ILE A 336 1.77 8.64 16.83
N THR A 337 2.96 8.59 16.20
CA THR A 337 4.15 9.29 16.69
C THR A 337 4.91 10.02 15.57
N PHE A 338 5.75 10.98 15.94
CA PHE A 338 6.77 11.53 15.03
C PHE A 338 8.02 10.64 14.97
N GLU A 339 8.28 9.88 16.05
CA GLU A 339 9.48 9.07 16.20
C GLU A 339 9.44 7.80 15.33
N GLY A 340 8.24 7.25 15.08
CA GLY A 340 8.10 5.97 14.41
C GLY A 340 8.65 4.81 15.25
N VAL A 341 9.39 3.91 14.62
CA VAL A 341 9.84 2.66 15.23
C VAL A 341 11.36 2.53 15.31
N LYS A 342 11.84 1.75 16.26
CA LYS A 342 13.27 1.40 16.38
C LYS A 342 13.67 0.41 15.28
N PRO A 343 14.97 0.36 14.92
CA PRO A 343 15.45 -0.64 13.98
C PRO A 343 15.08 -2.05 14.42
N ARG A 344 14.50 -2.81 13.50
CA ARG A 344 14.03 -4.18 13.72
C ARG A 344 14.34 -5.05 12.52
N ARG A 345 15.33 -5.90 12.62
CA ARG A 345 15.64 -6.91 11.60
C ARG A 345 14.77 -8.14 11.79
N ILE A 346 14.49 -8.85 10.71
CA ILE A 346 13.73 -10.11 10.72
C ILE A 346 14.59 -11.22 11.34
N LYS A 347 15.88 -11.24 11.06
CA LYS A 347 16.89 -12.17 11.61
C LYS A 347 17.85 -11.45 12.54
#